data_aafeccaa45667757a73d5c9ecb8d93f5
#
_entry.id   aafeccaa45667757a73d5c9ecb8d93f5
#
_cell.length_a   1.000
_cell.length_b   1.000
_cell.length_c   1.000
_cell.angle_alpha   90.00
_cell.angle_beta   90.00
_cell.angle_gamma   90.00
#
_symmetry.space_group_name_H-M   'P 1'
#
loop_
_entity.id
_entity.type
_entity.pdbx_description
1 polymer ?
#
loop_
_entity_poly.entity_id
_entity_poly.type
_entity_poly.pdbx_seq_one_letter_code
_entity_poly.pdbx_strand_id
1 'polypeptide(L)'
;MNNLFKSLPVVLLIVLETFVYLNYSHDLFVGILPFVVIAVITYLYSLNNPVGHSKAFRIRSYFNWMILGLSYASLYMGRYNLTVASAKFDEIGLMSKEAFGTIFGIGAVVYGVSFVVNGPLADKLGGKKTIIIATVGAALSNAVLGYITYSVMKNGGNADSLFWPFLVFYSLNMYFQSFGAVSIVKVNAAWFHIKERGIFGGIFGTLISLGIFLAFDLNGMILNETKTYVNGQPYYHIWWAFFAPAIVLIIFAILDIFVIKDRPSQAGFEDFDTGDATRYEDGAPKESAIAIYKRILSHPVILMMIAIEFCSGVLRNGIMHWGVHYAHSMKITEVVNGVKKVVSIADADFFFQNWGLILMIAGITGGFFAGFISDKFFGSRRGPSAFFLYFGMFVGFVVMAFAVRYQWYDIVGFLSFFMSMCVIGVHGMLSGTASMDFGGKDSAATVAGVIDGFVYLGTGFQSVTLGKILENAGSDPSKWNYWPIFLIPFTVIGLYFTWKIWNAFPESKTKM
;
A
#
# COMPACT_ATOMS: atom_id res chain seq x y z
N MET A 1 -26.79 -9.42 22.70
CA MET A 1 -26.58 -10.82 22.24
C MET A 1 -26.40 -10.94 20.72
N ASN A 2 -27.20 -10.27 19.87
CA ASN A 2 -27.10 -10.43 18.40
C ASN A 2 -25.72 -10.04 17.77
N ASN A 3 -24.98 -9.10 18.33
CA ASN A 3 -23.69 -8.68 17.75
C ASN A 3 -22.54 -9.68 18.08
N LEU A 4 -22.60 -10.33 19.23
CA LEU A 4 -21.61 -11.34 19.63
C LEU A 4 -21.66 -12.59 18.74
N PHE A 5 -22.87 -13.05 18.40
CA PHE A 5 -23.04 -14.19 17.47
C PHE A 5 -22.60 -13.85 16.04
N LYS A 6 -22.71 -12.60 15.62
CA LYS A 6 -22.25 -12.16 14.30
C LYS A 6 -20.73 -12.02 14.19
N SER A 7 -20.01 -11.83 15.30
CA SER A 7 -18.54 -11.79 15.30
C SER A 7 -17.88 -13.17 15.49
N LEU A 8 -18.65 -14.17 15.95
CA LEU A 8 -18.11 -15.48 16.29
C LEU A 8 -17.31 -16.16 15.14
N PRO A 9 -17.80 -16.20 13.86
CA PRO A 9 -17.01 -16.80 12.78
C PRO A 9 -15.68 -16.09 12.54
N VAL A 10 -15.63 -14.77 12.65
CA VAL A 10 -14.39 -13.98 12.51
C VAL A 10 -13.42 -14.32 13.64
N VAL A 11 -13.91 -14.39 14.88
CA VAL A 11 -13.10 -14.76 16.05
C VAL A 11 -12.54 -16.18 15.89
N LEU A 12 -13.35 -17.13 15.43
CA LEU A 12 -12.90 -18.51 15.21
C LEU A 12 -11.81 -18.59 14.12
N LEU A 13 -11.92 -17.83 13.04
CA LEU A 13 -10.89 -17.77 11.99
C LEU A 13 -9.58 -17.17 12.52
N ILE A 14 -9.64 -16.11 13.34
CA ILE A 14 -8.46 -15.51 13.98
C ILE A 14 -7.81 -16.50 14.97
N VAL A 15 -8.62 -17.21 15.76
CA VAL A 15 -8.11 -18.23 16.70
C VAL A 15 -7.46 -19.37 15.94
N LEU A 16 -8.05 -19.84 14.83
CA LEU A 16 -7.47 -20.88 13.98
C LEU A 16 -6.11 -20.43 13.43
N GLU A 17 -6.04 -19.21 12.93
CA GLU A 17 -4.81 -18.67 12.34
C GLU A 17 -3.72 -18.48 13.41
N THR A 18 -4.09 -18.00 14.59
CA THR A 18 -3.18 -17.92 15.74
C THR A 18 -2.68 -19.30 16.16
N PHE A 19 -3.56 -20.32 16.15
CA PHE A 19 -3.17 -21.69 16.45
C PHE A 19 -2.17 -22.24 15.41
N VAL A 20 -2.38 -21.98 14.12
CA VAL A 20 -1.45 -22.35 13.04
C VAL A 20 -0.09 -21.67 13.26
N TYR A 21 -0.09 -20.37 13.54
CA TYR A 21 1.14 -19.61 13.82
C TYR A 21 1.95 -20.17 14.98
N LEU A 22 1.29 -20.56 16.07
CA LEU A 22 1.96 -21.04 17.30
C LEU A 22 2.42 -22.51 17.23
N ASN A 23 1.80 -23.35 16.40
CA ASN A 23 2.00 -24.80 16.45
C ASN A 23 2.57 -25.40 15.16
N TYR A 24 2.66 -24.62 14.08
CA TYR A 24 3.13 -25.08 12.77
C TYR A 24 4.24 -24.18 12.23
N SER A 25 4.68 -24.45 11.00
CA SER A 25 5.72 -23.64 10.37
C SER A 25 5.20 -22.23 10.01
N HIS A 26 6.10 -21.26 10.05
CA HIS A 26 5.82 -19.90 9.60
C HIS A 26 5.33 -19.87 8.13
N ASP A 27 5.90 -20.70 7.26
CA ASP A 27 5.51 -20.78 5.84
C ASP A 27 4.07 -21.26 5.65
N LEU A 28 3.60 -22.20 6.50
CA LEU A 28 2.20 -22.62 6.48
C LEU A 28 1.26 -21.48 6.87
N PHE A 29 1.62 -20.71 7.91
CA PHE A 29 0.89 -19.53 8.32
C PHE A 29 0.80 -18.50 7.20
N VAL A 30 1.94 -18.13 6.58
CA VAL A 30 2.00 -17.19 5.47
C VAL A 30 1.16 -17.66 4.27
N GLY A 31 1.14 -18.96 4.00
CA GLY A 31 0.36 -19.54 2.91
C GLY A 31 -1.16 -19.53 3.14
N ILE A 32 -1.61 -19.69 4.40
CA ILE A 32 -3.04 -19.78 4.74
C ILE A 32 -3.67 -18.40 4.97
N LEU A 33 -2.96 -17.43 5.52
CA LEU A 33 -3.49 -16.12 5.93
C LEU A 33 -4.29 -15.40 4.83
N PRO A 34 -3.88 -15.37 3.55
CA PRO A 34 -4.68 -14.75 2.50
C PRO A 34 -6.10 -15.32 2.38
N PHE A 35 -6.24 -16.64 2.53
CA PHE A 35 -7.55 -17.31 2.46
C PHE A 35 -8.43 -16.97 3.67
N VAL A 36 -7.83 -16.86 4.85
CA VAL A 36 -8.54 -16.43 6.08
C VAL A 36 -9.04 -14.99 5.92
N VAL A 37 -8.21 -14.09 5.42
CA VAL A 37 -8.60 -12.70 5.15
C VAL A 37 -9.75 -12.65 4.15
N ILE A 38 -9.68 -13.40 3.04
CA ILE A 38 -10.76 -13.50 2.04
C ILE A 38 -12.05 -14.04 2.68
N ALA A 39 -11.96 -15.07 3.53
CA ALA A 39 -13.12 -15.62 4.22
C ALA A 39 -13.78 -14.62 5.15
N VAL A 40 -12.99 -13.84 5.92
CA VAL A 40 -13.48 -12.76 6.80
C VAL A 40 -14.18 -11.68 5.99
N ILE A 41 -13.59 -11.21 4.90
CA ILE A 41 -14.19 -10.17 4.04
C ILE A 41 -15.48 -10.68 3.41
N THR A 42 -15.50 -11.92 2.93
CA THR A 42 -16.69 -12.56 2.36
C THR A 42 -17.82 -12.63 3.37
N TYR A 43 -17.51 -13.01 4.59
CA TYR A 43 -18.47 -13.06 5.68
C TYR A 43 -19.02 -11.66 6.01
N LEU A 44 -18.16 -10.66 6.16
CA LEU A 44 -18.57 -9.27 6.43
C LEU A 44 -19.47 -8.72 5.32
N TYR A 45 -19.15 -8.99 4.05
CA TYR A 45 -19.99 -8.63 2.92
C TYR A 45 -21.36 -9.31 3.00
N SER A 46 -21.42 -10.58 3.40
CA SER A 46 -22.68 -11.33 3.51
C SER A 46 -23.65 -10.74 4.51
N LEU A 47 -23.17 -10.12 5.58
CA LEU A 47 -23.97 -9.52 6.64
C LEU A 47 -24.65 -8.20 6.27
N ASN A 48 -24.18 -7.53 5.21
CA ASN A 48 -24.57 -6.16 4.87
C ASN A 48 -25.31 -6.11 3.53
N ASN A 49 -26.56 -5.65 3.57
CA ASN A 49 -27.38 -5.40 2.39
C ASN A 49 -28.36 -4.23 2.69
N PRO A 50 -27.85 -3.00 2.89
CA PRO A 50 -28.67 -1.88 3.33
C PRO A 50 -29.65 -1.39 2.25
N VAL A 51 -29.43 -1.75 1.00
CA VAL A 51 -30.27 -1.35 -0.15
C VAL A 51 -31.30 -2.43 -0.51
N GLY A 52 -31.11 -3.66 0.00
CA GLY A 52 -32.06 -4.77 -0.26
C GLY A 52 -31.87 -5.42 -1.63
N HIS A 53 -30.66 -5.41 -2.18
CA HIS A 53 -30.36 -6.10 -3.44
C HIS A 53 -30.71 -7.58 -3.42
N SER A 54 -31.15 -8.13 -4.57
CA SER A 54 -31.46 -9.54 -4.71
C SER A 54 -30.24 -10.43 -4.46
N LYS A 55 -30.44 -11.68 -4.04
CA LYS A 55 -29.36 -12.64 -3.81
C LYS A 55 -28.53 -12.87 -5.07
N ALA A 56 -29.17 -12.95 -6.24
CA ALA A 56 -28.49 -13.15 -7.53
C ALA A 56 -27.57 -11.97 -7.86
N PHE A 57 -28.06 -10.73 -7.70
CA PHE A 57 -27.26 -9.52 -7.88
C PHE A 57 -26.05 -9.51 -6.94
N ARG A 58 -26.26 -9.80 -5.65
CA ARG A 58 -25.19 -9.80 -4.65
C ARG A 58 -24.09 -10.82 -4.93
N ILE A 59 -24.46 -12.03 -5.38
CA ILE A 59 -23.48 -13.05 -5.78
C ILE A 59 -22.68 -12.54 -7.00
N ARG A 60 -23.35 -11.98 -7.99
CA ARG A 60 -22.65 -11.44 -9.18
C ARG A 60 -21.76 -10.27 -8.84
N SER A 61 -22.24 -9.33 -8.01
CA SER A 61 -21.47 -8.19 -7.50
C SER A 61 -20.26 -8.68 -6.70
N TYR A 62 -20.40 -9.71 -5.85
CA TYR A 62 -19.30 -10.30 -5.09
C TYR A 62 -18.14 -10.74 -5.99
N PHE A 63 -18.42 -11.52 -7.04
CA PHE A 63 -17.36 -11.96 -7.97
C PHE A 63 -16.73 -10.77 -8.70
N ASN A 64 -17.50 -9.74 -9.03
CA ASN A 64 -16.99 -8.57 -9.72
C ASN A 64 -15.98 -7.79 -8.87
N TRP A 65 -16.35 -7.42 -7.65
CA TRP A 65 -15.47 -6.64 -6.79
C TRP A 65 -14.37 -7.45 -6.13
N MET A 66 -14.60 -8.74 -5.83
CA MET A 66 -13.58 -9.59 -5.21
C MET A 66 -12.40 -9.80 -6.18
N ILE A 67 -12.68 -10.18 -7.43
CA ILE A 67 -11.62 -10.34 -8.44
C ILE A 67 -10.91 -9.01 -8.67
N LEU A 68 -11.64 -7.90 -8.83
CA LEU A 68 -11.05 -6.57 -8.98
C LEU A 68 -10.12 -6.20 -7.80
N GLY A 69 -10.55 -6.47 -6.58
CA GLY A 69 -9.77 -6.19 -5.37
C GLY A 69 -8.54 -7.08 -5.23
N LEU A 70 -8.65 -8.38 -5.57
CA LEU A 70 -7.52 -9.29 -5.56
C LEU A 70 -6.52 -8.98 -6.68
N SER A 71 -6.99 -8.56 -7.85
CA SER A 71 -6.14 -8.04 -8.93
C SER A 71 -5.32 -6.84 -8.44
N TYR A 72 -5.97 -5.93 -7.70
CA TYR A 72 -5.27 -4.78 -7.13
C TYR A 72 -4.30 -5.15 -6.00
N ALA A 73 -4.67 -6.11 -5.14
CA ALA A 73 -3.74 -6.66 -4.15
C ALA A 73 -2.50 -7.29 -4.80
N SER A 74 -2.70 -8.01 -5.92
CA SER A 74 -1.61 -8.61 -6.69
C SER A 74 -0.71 -7.57 -7.37
N LEU A 75 -1.25 -6.40 -7.74
CA LEU A 75 -0.43 -5.26 -8.19
C LEU A 75 0.54 -4.79 -7.10
N TYR A 76 0.13 -4.77 -5.81
CA TYR A 76 1.05 -4.46 -4.70
C TYR A 76 2.17 -5.50 -4.58
N MET A 77 1.85 -6.80 -4.77
CA MET A 77 2.85 -7.86 -4.79
C MET A 77 3.93 -7.59 -5.85
N GLY A 78 3.54 -7.20 -7.07
CA GLY A 78 4.45 -6.86 -8.17
C GLY A 78 5.03 -5.43 -8.14
N ARG A 79 4.69 -4.63 -7.11
CA ARG A 79 5.23 -3.27 -6.89
C ARG A 79 6.35 -3.28 -5.86
N TYR A 80 6.09 -3.90 -4.71
CA TYR A 80 7.00 -3.86 -3.57
C TYR A 80 7.94 -5.06 -3.49
N ASN A 81 7.82 -6.02 -4.42
CA ASN A 81 8.77 -7.11 -4.59
C ASN A 81 10.22 -6.63 -4.79
N LEU A 82 10.41 -5.47 -5.42
CA LEU A 82 11.73 -4.86 -5.58
C LEU A 82 12.42 -4.63 -4.23
N THR A 83 11.67 -4.26 -3.17
CA THR A 83 12.24 -4.04 -1.83
C THR A 83 12.80 -5.34 -1.24
N VAL A 84 12.04 -6.44 -1.35
CA VAL A 84 12.48 -7.77 -0.88
C VAL A 84 13.68 -8.26 -1.69
N ALA A 85 13.61 -8.10 -3.02
CA ALA A 85 14.70 -8.48 -3.91
C ALA A 85 15.97 -7.65 -3.67
N SER A 86 15.84 -6.33 -3.45
CA SER A 86 16.97 -5.42 -3.28
C SER A 86 17.76 -5.68 -2.01
N ALA A 87 17.11 -6.11 -0.93
CA ALA A 87 17.81 -6.52 0.28
C ALA A 87 18.73 -7.74 0.01
N LYS A 88 18.27 -8.70 -0.80
CA LYS A 88 19.08 -9.85 -1.22
C LYS A 88 20.14 -9.49 -2.27
N PHE A 89 19.86 -8.56 -3.16
CA PHE A 89 20.86 -8.03 -4.09
C PHE A 89 21.99 -7.29 -3.36
N ASP A 90 21.66 -6.51 -2.31
CA ASP A 90 22.67 -5.81 -1.49
C ASP A 90 23.60 -6.82 -0.78
N GLU A 91 23.06 -7.91 -0.24
CA GLU A 91 23.85 -8.99 0.41
C GLU A 91 24.90 -9.62 -0.56
N ILE A 92 24.61 -9.67 -1.86
CA ILE A 92 25.52 -10.26 -2.88
C ILE A 92 26.19 -9.21 -3.75
N GLY A 93 26.08 -7.92 -3.45
CA GLY A 93 26.75 -6.82 -4.13
C GLY A 93 26.23 -6.50 -5.53
N LEU A 94 25.00 -6.93 -5.90
CA LEU A 94 24.40 -6.67 -7.20
C LEU A 94 23.53 -5.41 -7.26
N MET A 95 23.04 -4.90 -6.13
CA MET A 95 22.28 -3.65 -6.06
C MET A 95 22.54 -2.98 -4.72
N SER A 96 23.11 -1.79 -4.75
CA SER A 96 23.37 -1.01 -3.56
C SER A 96 22.09 -0.31 -3.05
N LYS A 97 22.14 0.23 -1.82
CA LYS A 97 21.01 0.99 -1.24
C LYS A 97 20.73 2.28 -2.05
N GLU A 98 21.77 2.92 -2.59
CA GLU A 98 21.61 4.09 -3.46
C GLU A 98 20.93 3.69 -4.78
N ALA A 99 21.35 2.59 -5.39
CA ALA A 99 20.73 2.07 -6.60
C ALA A 99 19.25 1.71 -6.39
N PHE A 100 18.93 0.98 -5.31
CA PHE A 100 17.55 0.69 -4.93
C PHE A 100 16.74 1.97 -4.74
N GLY A 101 17.24 2.89 -3.91
CA GLY A 101 16.57 4.16 -3.61
C GLY A 101 16.29 4.97 -4.87
N THR A 102 17.23 4.97 -5.84
CA THR A 102 17.07 5.67 -7.11
C THR A 102 16.05 5.00 -8.02
N ILE A 103 16.12 3.68 -8.21
CA ILE A 103 15.17 2.92 -9.05
C ILE A 103 13.75 3.03 -8.49
N PHE A 104 13.59 2.77 -7.19
CA PHE A 104 12.30 2.84 -6.53
C PHE A 104 11.75 4.27 -6.53
N GLY A 105 12.61 5.26 -6.24
CA GLY A 105 12.25 6.67 -6.17
C GLY A 105 11.78 7.24 -7.51
N ILE A 106 12.50 6.98 -8.60
CA ILE A 106 12.09 7.38 -9.95
C ILE A 106 10.80 6.67 -10.36
N GLY A 107 10.69 5.37 -10.08
CA GLY A 107 9.45 4.63 -10.30
C GLY A 107 8.25 5.24 -9.56
N ALA A 108 8.43 5.67 -8.31
CA ALA A 108 7.39 6.35 -7.53
C ALA A 108 6.99 7.70 -8.15
N VAL A 109 7.94 8.48 -8.62
CA VAL A 109 7.65 9.74 -9.35
C VAL A 109 6.86 9.45 -10.63
N VAL A 110 7.27 8.45 -11.42
CA VAL A 110 6.53 8.02 -12.62
C VAL A 110 5.11 7.60 -12.27
N TYR A 111 4.92 6.83 -11.20
CA TYR A 111 3.57 6.46 -10.74
C TYR A 111 2.72 7.68 -10.38
N GLY A 112 3.26 8.62 -9.58
CA GLY A 112 2.54 9.81 -9.12
C GLY A 112 2.12 10.72 -10.28
N VAL A 113 3.03 10.98 -11.23
CA VAL A 113 2.72 11.77 -12.44
C VAL A 113 1.72 11.03 -13.33
N SER A 114 1.91 9.73 -13.52
CA SER A 114 1.03 8.91 -14.35
C SER A 114 -0.38 8.80 -13.76
N PHE A 115 -0.52 8.81 -12.45
CA PHE A 115 -1.81 8.77 -11.78
C PHE A 115 -2.70 9.96 -12.16
N VAL A 116 -2.08 11.14 -12.23
CA VAL A 116 -2.76 12.37 -12.65
C VAL A 116 -3.18 12.29 -14.14
N VAL A 117 -2.30 11.77 -15.01
CA VAL A 117 -2.55 11.70 -16.47
C VAL A 117 -3.54 10.58 -16.83
N ASN A 118 -3.43 9.43 -16.17
CA ASN A 118 -4.21 8.23 -16.48
C ASN A 118 -5.65 8.27 -15.97
N GLY A 119 -5.99 9.18 -15.04
CA GLY A 119 -7.37 9.39 -14.58
C GLY A 119 -8.35 9.67 -15.74
N PRO A 120 -8.16 10.76 -16.50
CA PRO A 120 -8.99 11.08 -17.67
C PRO A 120 -8.98 9.99 -18.76
N LEU A 121 -7.88 9.25 -18.91
CA LEU A 121 -7.80 8.15 -19.87
C LEU A 121 -8.66 6.95 -19.40
N ALA A 122 -8.65 6.65 -18.13
CA ALA A 122 -9.49 5.62 -17.53
C ALA A 122 -10.99 5.95 -17.65
N ASP A 123 -11.36 7.22 -17.57
CA ASP A 123 -12.73 7.67 -17.80
C ASP A 123 -13.23 7.35 -19.21
N LYS A 124 -12.35 7.39 -20.21
CA LYS A 124 -12.67 7.06 -21.60
C LYS A 124 -12.67 5.55 -21.88
N LEU A 125 -11.72 4.82 -21.28
CA LEU A 125 -11.52 3.39 -21.53
C LEU A 125 -12.50 2.50 -20.76
N GLY A 126 -12.99 2.94 -19.59
CA GLY A 126 -13.73 2.15 -18.62
C GLY A 126 -12.81 1.39 -17.65
N GLY A 127 -13.37 1.03 -16.49
CA GLY A 127 -12.59 0.41 -15.40
C GLY A 127 -12.08 -0.99 -15.73
N LYS A 128 -12.88 -1.79 -16.45
CA LYS A 128 -12.46 -3.14 -16.90
C LYS A 128 -11.20 -3.10 -17.75
N LYS A 129 -11.16 -2.24 -18.77
CA LYS A 129 -10.00 -2.17 -19.67
C LYS A 129 -8.78 -1.64 -18.92
N THR A 130 -8.97 -0.69 -18.02
CA THR A 130 -7.87 -0.10 -17.25
C THR A 130 -7.24 -1.09 -16.27
N ILE A 131 -8.02 -1.94 -15.57
CA ILE A 131 -7.43 -2.97 -14.72
C ILE A 131 -6.66 -4.02 -15.53
N ILE A 132 -7.16 -4.42 -16.70
CA ILE A 132 -6.46 -5.34 -17.61
C ILE A 132 -5.13 -4.73 -18.09
N ILE A 133 -5.12 -3.44 -18.45
CA ILE A 133 -3.88 -2.73 -18.82
C ILE A 133 -2.91 -2.73 -17.64
N ALA A 134 -3.38 -2.47 -16.42
CA ALA A 134 -2.56 -2.47 -15.23
C ALA A 134 -1.94 -3.86 -14.97
N THR A 135 -2.77 -4.91 -14.94
CA THR A 135 -2.32 -6.27 -14.59
C THR A 135 -1.42 -6.86 -15.67
N VAL A 136 -1.75 -6.72 -16.96
CA VAL A 136 -0.91 -7.20 -18.08
C VAL A 136 0.41 -6.42 -18.15
N GLY A 137 0.35 -5.08 -18.09
CA GLY A 137 1.55 -4.25 -18.17
C GLY A 137 2.52 -4.49 -17.00
N ALA A 138 1.97 -4.61 -15.78
CA ALA A 138 2.76 -4.95 -14.60
C ALA A 138 3.34 -6.37 -14.68
N ALA A 139 2.58 -7.35 -15.18
CA ALA A 139 3.03 -8.72 -15.36
C ALA A 139 4.21 -8.80 -16.34
N LEU A 140 4.07 -8.17 -17.51
CA LEU A 140 5.14 -8.13 -18.52
C LEU A 140 6.39 -7.44 -17.98
N SER A 141 6.24 -6.31 -17.31
CA SER A 141 7.36 -5.59 -16.70
C SER A 141 8.08 -6.46 -15.66
N ASN A 142 7.33 -7.12 -14.77
CA ASN A 142 7.91 -8.04 -13.79
C ASN A 142 8.56 -9.27 -14.44
N ALA A 143 7.98 -9.83 -15.49
CA ALA A 143 8.59 -10.93 -16.22
C ALA A 143 9.95 -10.54 -16.84
N VAL A 144 10.04 -9.33 -17.38
CA VAL A 144 11.31 -8.80 -17.92
C VAL A 144 12.33 -8.57 -16.80
N LEU A 145 11.92 -7.99 -15.66
CA LEU A 145 12.80 -7.84 -14.48
C LEU A 145 13.31 -9.19 -13.96
N GLY A 146 12.43 -10.19 -13.91
CA GLY A 146 12.80 -11.57 -13.56
C GLY A 146 13.82 -12.17 -14.54
N TYR A 147 13.62 -11.98 -15.86
CA TYR A 147 14.55 -12.47 -16.88
C TYR A 147 15.92 -11.78 -16.81
N ILE A 148 15.94 -10.46 -16.60
CA ILE A 148 17.18 -9.69 -16.42
C ILE A 148 17.93 -10.22 -15.18
N THR A 149 17.23 -10.38 -14.06
CA THR A 149 17.81 -10.95 -12.83
C THR A 149 18.40 -12.33 -13.07
N TYR A 150 17.63 -13.22 -13.70
CA TYR A 150 18.08 -14.57 -14.05
C TYR A 150 19.34 -14.54 -14.92
N SER A 151 19.34 -13.72 -15.98
CA SER A 151 20.45 -13.61 -16.91
C SER A 151 21.71 -13.08 -16.23
N VAL A 152 21.61 -12.01 -15.44
CA VAL A 152 22.75 -11.42 -14.72
C VAL A 152 23.32 -12.39 -13.70
N MET A 153 22.50 -13.07 -12.92
CA MET A 153 22.96 -14.03 -11.89
C MET A 153 23.57 -15.30 -12.50
N LYS A 154 23.11 -15.75 -13.66
CA LYS A 154 23.64 -16.95 -14.34
C LYS A 154 24.91 -16.69 -15.15
N ASN A 155 25.02 -15.51 -15.75
CA ASN A 155 26.14 -15.18 -16.65
C ASN A 155 27.25 -14.38 -15.95
N GLY A 156 27.18 -14.17 -14.63
CA GLY A 156 28.20 -13.45 -13.87
C GLY A 156 28.20 -11.93 -14.14
N GLY A 157 27.02 -11.32 -14.35
CA GLY A 157 26.90 -9.87 -14.53
C GLY A 157 27.17 -9.10 -13.24
N ASN A 158 27.37 -7.80 -13.35
CA ASN A 158 27.66 -6.87 -12.26
C ASN A 158 26.45 -5.95 -11.94
N ALA A 159 26.61 -5.05 -10.96
CA ALA A 159 25.60 -4.09 -10.56
C ALA A 159 25.13 -3.18 -11.71
N ASP A 160 26.04 -2.72 -12.59
CA ASP A 160 25.68 -1.86 -13.73
C ASP A 160 24.78 -2.58 -14.73
N SER A 161 24.90 -3.92 -14.83
CA SER A 161 24.06 -4.76 -15.68
C SER A 161 22.60 -4.80 -15.20
N LEU A 162 22.33 -4.52 -13.92
CA LEU A 162 21.00 -4.45 -13.36
C LEU A 162 20.42 -3.02 -13.35
N PHE A 163 21.24 -2.00 -13.04
CA PHE A 163 20.75 -0.66 -12.73
C PHE A 163 19.87 -0.05 -13.83
N TRP A 164 20.39 0.08 -15.05
CA TRP A 164 19.65 0.74 -16.14
C TRP A 164 18.41 -0.03 -16.60
N PRO A 165 18.50 -1.36 -16.83
CA PRO A 165 17.30 -2.13 -17.15
C PRO A 165 16.23 -2.07 -16.04
N PHE A 166 16.65 -2.14 -14.77
CA PHE A 166 15.72 -2.03 -13.66
C PHE A 166 15.07 -0.64 -13.58
N LEU A 167 15.84 0.43 -13.78
CA LEU A 167 15.30 1.79 -13.80
C LEU A 167 14.20 1.93 -14.87
N VAL A 168 14.41 1.41 -16.07
CA VAL A 168 13.45 1.50 -17.18
C VAL A 168 12.24 0.60 -16.92
N PHE A 169 12.43 -0.69 -16.68
CA PHE A 169 11.32 -1.64 -16.60
C PHE A 169 10.54 -1.54 -15.28
N TYR A 170 11.19 -1.13 -14.19
CA TYR A 170 10.47 -0.82 -12.96
C TYR A 170 9.63 0.46 -13.11
N SER A 171 10.14 1.50 -13.78
CA SER A 171 9.35 2.68 -14.09
C SER A 171 8.16 2.37 -15.00
N LEU A 172 8.32 1.48 -16.00
CA LEU A 172 7.21 0.98 -16.81
C LEU A 172 6.19 0.20 -15.98
N ASN A 173 6.64 -0.66 -15.07
CA ASN A 173 5.76 -1.33 -14.11
C ASN A 173 4.94 -0.31 -13.34
N MET A 174 5.56 0.72 -12.78
CA MET A 174 4.91 1.77 -12.00
C MET A 174 3.92 2.59 -12.86
N TYR A 175 4.25 2.87 -14.12
CA TYR A 175 3.33 3.50 -15.08
C TYR A 175 2.06 2.67 -15.25
N PHE A 176 2.19 1.38 -15.59
CA PHE A 176 1.04 0.50 -15.79
C PHE A 176 0.22 0.34 -14.50
N GLN A 177 0.85 0.23 -13.36
CA GLN A 177 0.17 0.08 -12.08
C GLN A 177 -0.68 1.29 -11.69
N SER A 178 -0.37 2.49 -12.20
CA SER A 178 -1.16 3.69 -11.93
C SER A 178 -2.62 3.61 -12.45
N PHE A 179 -2.90 2.73 -13.42
CA PHE A 179 -4.26 2.44 -13.86
C PHE A 179 -5.08 1.62 -12.85
N GLY A 180 -4.43 0.89 -11.95
CA GLY A 180 -5.12 -0.02 -11.03
C GLY A 180 -6.06 0.69 -10.06
N ALA A 181 -5.61 1.74 -9.37
CA ALA A 181 -6.42 2.46 -8.40
C ALA A 181 -7.62 3.17 -9.05
N VAL A 182 -7.41 3.75 -10.22
CA VAL A 182 -8.49 4.43 -10.97
C VAL A 182 -9.57 3.45 -11.40
N SER A 183 -9.17 2.23 -11.82
CA SER A 183 -10.12 1.20 -12.23
C SER A 183 -11.06 0.75 -11.12
N ILE A 184 -10.54 0.63 -9.88
CA ILE A 184 -11.35 0.29 -8.70
C ILE A 184 -12.46 1.31 -8.47
N VAL A 185 -12.10 2.59 -8.45
CA VAL A 185 -13.08 3.67 -8.26
C VAL A 185 -14.13 3.64 -9.36
N LYS A 186 -13.71 3.48 -10.62
CA LYS A 186 -14.59 3.51 -11.78
C LYS A 186 -15.60 2.36 -11.81
N VAL A 187 -15.15 1.11 -11.58
CA VAL A 187 -16.04 -0.05 -11.55
C VAL A 187 -17.00 0.04 -10.37
N ASN A 188 -16.49 0.32 -9.18
CA ASN A 188 -17.30 0.28 -7.97
C ASN A 188 -18.35 1.40 -7.89
N ALA A 189 -18.10 2.55 -8.51
CA ALA A 189 -19.08 3.62 -8.59
C ALA A 189 -20.41 3.19 -9.23
N ALA A 190 -20.39 2.24 -10.17
CA ALA A 190 -21.59 1.73 -10.83
C ALA A 190 -22.24 0.52 -10.12
N TRP A 191 -21.50 -0.19 -9.24
CA TRP A 191 -21.96 -1.41 -8.59
C TRP A 191 -22.43 -1.23 -7.15
N PHE A 192 -22.15 -0.06 -6.52
CA PHE A 192 -22.45 0.19 -5.10
C PHE A 192 -23.19 1.51 -4.89
N HIS A 193 -24.28 1.40 -4.13
CA HIS A 193 -25.00 2.56 -3.65
C HIS A 193 -24.18 3.31 -2.57
N ILE A 194 -24.37 4.63 -2.46
CA ILE A 194 -23.65 5.47 -1.48
C ILE A 194 -23.73 4.95 -0.04
N LYS A 195 -24.86 4.31 0.34
CA LYS A 195 -25.06 3.68 1.68
C LYS A 195 -24.17 2.45 1.91
N GLU A 196 -23.61 1.84 0.86
CA GLU A 196 -22.75 0.65 0.95
C GLU A 196 -21.27 1.03 0.94
N ARG A 197 -20.92 2.24 0.49
CA ARG A 197 -19.52 2.67 0.24
C ARG A 197 -18.65 2.69 1.48
N GLY A 198 -19.20 2.98 2.66
CA GLY A 198 -18.44 2.97 3.91
C GLY A 198 -17.87 1.59 4.24
N ILE A 199 -18.72 0.56 4.16
CA ILE A 199 -18.31 -0.84 4.40
C ILE A 199 -17.36 -1.30 3.30
N PHE A 200 -17.65 -0.89 2.08
CA PHE A 200 -16.86 -1.22 0.91
C PHE A 200 -15.44 -0.63 0.99
N GLY A 201 -15.32 0.61 1.48
CA GLY A 201 -14.03 1.24 1.77
C GLY A 201 -13.19 0.43 2.76
N GLY A 202 -13.81 -0.13 3.81
CA GLY A 202 -13.16 -1.02 4.77
C GLY A 202 -12.69 -2.34 4.13
N ILE A 203 -13.53 -2.95 3.29
CA ILE A 203 -13.19 -4.16 2.54
C ILE A 203 -12.01 -3.92 1.60
N PHE A 204 -12.04 -2.85 0.80
CA PHE A 204 -10.94 -2.52 -0.11
C PHE A 204 -9.67 -2.13 0.63
N GLY A 205 -9.77 -1.40 1.74
CA GLY A 205 -8.63 -1.12 2.62
C GLY A 205 -7.96 -2.40 3.13
N THR A 206 -8.77 -3.41 3.47
CA THR A 206 -8.25 -4.74 3.87
C THR A 206 -7.57 -5.46 2.70
N LEU A 207 -8.13 -5.42 1.48
CA LEU A 207 -7.51 -6.02 0.29
C LEU A 207 -6.20 -5.32 -0.11
N ILE A 208 -6.12 -3.99 0.04
CA ILE A 208 -4.87 -3.24 -0.14
C ILE A 208 -3.82 -3.70 0.88
N SER A 209 -4.22 -3.82 2.13
CA SER A 209 -3.34 -4.28 3.21
C SER A 209 -2.90 -5.73 3.02
N LEU A 210 -3.77 -6.60 2.51
CA LEU A 210 -3.42 -7.95 2.05
C LEU A 210 -2.36 -7.88 0.94
N GLY A 211 -2.48 -6.95 0.01
CA GLY A 211 -1.48 -6.74 -1.05
C GLY A 211 -0.09 -6.41 -0.49
N ILE A 212 0.00 -5.66 0.60
CA ILE A 212 1.27 -5.39 1.31
C ILE A 212 1.83 -6.69 1.90
N PHE A 213 0.99 -7.50 2.56
CA PHE A 213 1.39 -8.81 3.06
C PHE A 213 1.94 -9.72 1.95
N LEU A 214 1.23 -9.83 0.82
CA LEU A 214 1.69 -10.60 -0.35
C LEU A 214 3.05 -10.09 -0.87
N ALA A 215 3.27 -8.78 -0.82
CA ALA A 215 4.49 -8.16 -1.33
C ALA A 215 5.73 -8.46 -0.47
N PHE A 216 5.59 -8.53 0.84
CA PHE A 216 6.71 -8.74 1.76
C PHE A 216 6.81 -10.20 2.22
N ASP A 217 5.80 -10.71 2.91
CA ASP A 217 5.90 -12.04 3.55
C ASP A 217 5.77 -13.16 2.52
N LEU A 218 4.81 -13.11 1.60
CA LEU A 218 4.68 -14.15 0.57
C LEU A 218 5.85 -14.15 -0.41
N ASN A 219 6.33 -13.00 -0.86
CA ASN A 219 7.53 -12.93 -1.71
C ASN A 219 8.78 -13.40 -0.95
N GLY A 220 8.89 -13.07 0.35
CA GLY A 220 9.96 -13.56 1.22
C GLY A 220 9.94 -15.09 1.34
N MET A 221 8.76 -15.67 1.58
CA MET A 221 8.55 -17.12 1.61
C MET A 221 8.96 -17.77 0.27
N ILE A 222 8.52 -17.22 -0.87
CA ILE A 222 8.88 -17.73 -2.20
C ILE A 222 10.40 -17.76 -2.39
N LEU A 223 11.12 -16.72 -1.98
CA LEU A 223 12.58 -16.70 -2.05
C LEU A 223 13.21 -17.74 -1.14
N ASN A 224 12.67 -17.96 0.04
CA ASN A 224 13.16 -18.97 0.99
C ASN A 224 12.91 -20.38 0.48
N GLU A 225 11.74 -20.68 -0.07
CA GLU A 225 11.38 -21.99 -0.60
C GLU A 225 12.13 -22.34 -1.91
N THR A 226 12.46 -21.34 -2.70
CA THR A 226 13.17 -21.54 -3.99
C THR A 226 14.68 -21.52 -3.87
N LYS A 227 15.25 -21.18 -2.70
CA LYS A 227 16.72 -21.17 -2.50
C LYS A 227 17.32 -22.55 -2.61
N THR A 228 18.56 -22.60 -3.06
CA THR A 228 19.43 -23.80 -3.08
C THR A 228 20.64 -23.57 -2.20
N TYR A 229 21.47 -24.59 -1.98
CA TYR A 229 22.69 -24.44 -1.22
C TYR A 229 23.91 -24.71 -2.12
N VAL A 230 24.86 -23.79 -2.12
CA VAL A 230 26.12 -23.89 -2.84
C VAL A 230 27.26 -23.78 -1.81
N ASN A 231 28.09 -24.82 -1.71
CA ASN A 231 29.17 -24.90 -0.69
C ASN A 231 28.67 -24.65 0.75
N GLY A 232 27.47 -25.12 1.08
CA GLY A 232 26.84 -24.96 2.40
C GLY A 232 26.26 -23.57 2.68
N GLN A 233 26.34 -22.62 1.73
CA GLN A 233 25.76 -21.30 1.85
C GLN A 233 24.44 -21.22 1.06
N PRO A 234 23.41 -20.50 1.56
CA PRO A 234 22.18 -20.34 0.83
C PRO A 234 22.37 -19.49 -0.43
N TYR A 235 21.91 -20.01 -1.56
CA TYR A 235 21.88 -19.31 -2.84
C TYR A 235 20.42 -19.00 -3.20
N TYR A 236 20.03 -17.73 -3.08
CA TYR A 236 18.67 -17.28 -3.36
C TYR A 236 18.46 -17.08 -4.86
N HIS A 237 17.42 -17.69 -5.41
CA HIS A 237 17.01 -17.47 -6.81
C HIS A 237 16.15 -16.19 -6.88
N ILE A 238 16.79 -15.01 -6.77
CA ILE A 238 16.13 -13.70 -6.61
C ILE A 238 15.15 -13.39 -7.75
N TRP A 239 15.33 -13.95 -8.94
CA TRP A 239 14.41 -13.79 -10.06
C TRP A 239 12.98 -14.25 -9.75
N TRP A 240 12.78 -15.14 -8.77
CA TRP A 240 11.43 -15.56 -8.36
C TRP A 240 10.65 -14.44 -7.67
N ALA A 241 11.31 -13.47 -7.06
CA ALA A 241 10.63 -12.28 -6.54
C ALA A 241 9.90 -11.48 -7.63
N PHE A 242 10.26 -11.68 -8.91
CA PHE A 242 9.64 -11.02 -10.06
C PHE A 242 8.76 -11.99 -10.87
N PHE A 243 9.19 -13.22 -11.10
CA PHE A 243 8.41 -14.19 -11.88
C PHE A 243 7.13 -14.62 -11.15
N ALA A 244 7.17 -14.82 -9.83
CA ALA A 244 5.97 -15.23 -9.10
C ALA A 244 4.87 -14.16 -9.14
N PRO A 245 5.12 -12.87 -8.85
CA PRO A 245 4.14 -11.82 -9.08
C PRO A 245 3.67 -11.71 -10.53
N ALA A 246 4.56 -11.89 -11.51
CA ALA A 246 4.18 -11.86 -12.92
C ALA A 246 3.16 -12.96 -13.27
N ILE A 247 3.38 -14.20 -12.78
CA ILE A 247 2.44 -15.32 -12.97
C ILE A 247 1.09 -15.01 -12.31
N VAL A 248 1.09 -14.54 -11.06
CA VAL A 248 -0.13 -14.17 -10.34
C VAL A 248 -0.90 -13.08 -11.10
N LEU A 249 -0.21 -12.04 -11.57
CA LEU A 249 -0.83 -10.95 -12.33
C LEU A 249 -1.41 -11.42 -13.67
N ILE A 250 -0.79 -12.37 -14.37
CA ILE A 250 -1.36 -12.97 -15.58
C ILE A 250 -2.63 -13.76 -15.28
N ILE A 251 -2.65 -14.53 -14.19
CA ILE A 251 -3.85 -15.25 -13.76
C ILE A 251 -4.99 -14.26 -13.50
N PHE A 252 -4.73 -13.18 -12.76
CA PHE A 252 -5.74 -12.16 -12.49
C PHE A 252 -6.13 -11.39 -13.75
N ALA A 253 -5.21 -11.08 -14.67
CA ALA A 253 -5.54 -10.47 -15.95
C ALA A 253 -6.54 -11.32 -16.76
N ILE A 254 -6.36 -12.64 -16.77
CA ILE A 254 -7.31 -13.59 -17.40
C ILE A 254 -8.67 -13.53 -16.67
N LEU A 255 -8.68 -13.57 -15.34
CA LEU A 255 -9.92 -13.46 -14.56
C LEU A 255 -10.63 -12.11 -14.81
N ASP A 256 -9.88 -11.00 -14.89
CA ASP A 256 -10.42 -9.67 -15.18
C ASP A 256 -11.14 -9.63 -16.52
N ILE A 257 -10.59 -10.28 -17.56
CA ILE A 257 -11.22 -10.36 -18.89
C ILE A 257 -12.60 -11.00 -18.83
N PHE A 258 -12.73 -12.10 -18.09
CA PHE A 258 -13.97 -12.87 -18.07
C PHE A 258 -14.97 -12.39 -17.01
N VAL A 259 -14.50 -11.99 -15.85
CA VAL A 259 -15.36 -11.71 -14.68
C VAL A 259 -15.75 -10.24 -14.58
N ILE A 260 -14.81 -9.31 -14.78
CA ILE A 260 -15.09 -7.88 -14.53
C ILE A 260 -16.07 -7.30 -15.55
N LYS A 261 -17.05 -6.56 -15.04
CA LYS A 261 -18.01 -5.76 -15.80
C LYS A 261 -18.07 -4.35 -15.22
N ASP A 262 -18.08 -3.34 -16.08
CA ASP A 262 -18.12 -1.94 -15.66
C ASP A 262 -19.46 -1.55 -15.03
N ARG A 263 -20.57 -2.18 -15.47
CA ARG A 263 -21.95 -1.88 -15.03
C ARG A 263 -22.78 -3.14 -14.84
N PRO A 264 -23.81 -3.11 -13.96
CA PRO A 264 -24.74 -4.22 -13.78
C PRO A 264 -25.42 -4.66 -15.08
N SER A 265 -25.79 -3.73 -15.97
CA SER A 265 -26.42 -4.03 -17.27
C SER A 265 -25.56 -4.94 -18.16
N GLN A 266 -24.24 -4.83 -18.11
CA GLN A 266 -23.34 -5.73 -18.84
C GLN A 266 -23.29 -7.15 -18.26
N ALA A 267 -23.89 -7.37 -17.09
CA ALA A 267 -23.97 -8.65 -16.41
C ALA A 267 -25.41 -9.21 -16.38
N GLY A 268 -26.34 -8.61 -17.10
CA GLY A 268 -27.75 -9.04 -17.19
C GLY A 268 -28.64 -8.57 -16.05
N PHE A 269 -28.23 -7.50 -15.33
CA PHE A 269 -29.05 -6.84 -14.30
C PHE A 269 -29.39 -5.42 -14.76
N GLU A 270 -30.45 -4.85 -14.21
CA GLU A 270 -30.77 -3.45 -14.46
C GLU A 270 -29.76 -2.52 -13.74
N ASP A 271 -29.37 -1.44 -14.40
CA ASP A 271 -28.61 -0.37 -13.76
C ASP A 271 -29.56 0.37 -12.80
N PHE A 272 -29.06 0.69 -11.61
CA PHE A 272 -29.86 1.33 -10.56
C PHE A 272 -29.27 2.69 -10.18
N ASP A 273 -30.05 3.51 -9.50
CA ASP A 273 -29.59 4.77 -8.96
C ASP A 273 -28.65 4.51 -7.78
N THR A 274 -27.38 4.83 -7.93
CA THR A 274 -26.34 4.66 -6.90
C THR A 274 -26.42 5.71 -5.80
N GLY A 275 -27.35 6.68 -5.90
CA GLY A 275 -27.49 7.79 -4.96
C GLY A 275 -26.39 8.83 -5.09
N ASP A 276 -25.56 8.76 -6.13
CA ASP A 276 -24.60 9.80 -6.44
C ASP A 276 -25.33 11.05 -6.90
N ALA A 277 -25.09 12.16 -6.22
CA ALA A 277 -25.61 13.46 -6.62
C ALA A 277 -24.96 14.02 -7.91
N THR A 278 -24.12 13.23 -8.56
CA THR A 278 -23.51 13.50 -9.87
C THR A 278 -24.34 12.95 -11.02
N ARG A 279 -25.66 13.12 -10.98
CA ARG A 279 -26.35 13.33 -12.27
C ARG A 279 -25.91 14.72 -12.72
N TYR A 280 -25.03 14.77 -13.74
CA TYR A 280 -24.94 15.98 -14.53
C TYR A 280 -26.40 16.35 -14.90
N GLU A 281 -26.86 17.52 -14.50
CA GLU A 281 -28.02 18.10 -15.18
C GLU A 281 -27.66 18.06 -16.66
N ASP A 282 -28.44 17.31 -17.44
CA ASP A 282 -28.20 17.16 -18.88
C ASP A 282 -28.16 18.58 -19.46
N GLY A 283 -26.97 19.04 -19.86
CA GLY A 283 -26.77 20.36 -20.44
C GLY A 283 -25.78 21.28 -19.73
N ALA A 284 -25.29 20.99 -18.52
CA ALA A 284 -24.25 21.80 -17.89
C ALA A 284 -22.90 21.63 -18.62
N PRO A 285 -22.21 22.72 -19.01
CA PRO A 285 -20.91 22.62 -19.67
C PRO A 285 -19.89 21.99 -18.73
N LYS A 286 -19.27 20.87 -19.15
CA LYS A 286 -18.20 20.22 -18.40
C LYS A 286 -17.02 21.17 -18.24
N GLU A 287 -16.64 21.48 -17.01
CA GLU A 287 -15.44 22.25 -16.71
C GLU A 287 -14.22 21.55 -17.33
N SER A 288 -13.32 22.30 -17.96
CA SER A 288 -12.11 21.70 -18.53
C SER A 288 -11.18 21.17 -17.41
N ALA A 289 -10.48 20.06 -17.66
CA ALA A 289 -9.54 19.50 -16.70
C ALA A 289 -8.51 20.54 -16.20
N ILE A 290 -8.04 21.43 -17.09
CA ILE A 290 -7.11 22.50 -16.76
C ILE A 290 -7.73 23.50 -15.77
N ALA A 291 -9.01 23.87 -15.96
CA ALA A 291 -9.71 24.78 -15.05
C ALA A 291 -9.86 24.14 -13.66
N ILE A 292 -10.19 22.85 -13.60
CA ILE A 292 -10.27 22.07 -12.34
C ILE A 292 -8.91 22.07 -11.64
N TYR A 293 -7.81 21.76 -12.34
CA TYR A 293 -6.46 21.78 -11.76
C TYR A 293 -6.07 23.17 -11.25
N LYS A 294 -6.36 24.22 -12.01
CA LYS A 294 -6.08 25.60 -11.57
C LYS A 294 -6.85 25.96 -10.30
N ARG A 295 -8.12 25.58 -10.20
CA ARG A 295 -8.94 25.80 -9.01
C ARG A 295 -8.39 25.03 -7.80
N ILE A 296 -8.05 23.74 -7.95
CA ILE A 296 -7.49 22.87 -6.91
C ILE A 296 -6.18 23.46 -6.38
N LEU A 297 -5.26 23.78 -7.28
CA LEU A 297 -3.94 24.33 -6.94
C LEU A 297 -3.97 25.79 -6.46
N SER A 298 -5.13 26.45 -6.51
CA SER A 298 -5.32 27.80 -5.92
C SER A 298 -6.04 27.75 -4.57
N HIS A 299 -6.57 26.59 -4.14
CA HIS A 299 -7.34 26.47 -2.90
C HIS A 299 -6.41 26.24 -1.70
N PRO A 300 -6.35 27.19 -0.71
CA PRO A 300 -5.33 27.14 0.35
C PRO A 300 -5.40 25.87 1.22
N VAL A 301 -6.60 25.37 1.53
CA VAL A 301 -6.78 24.14 2.32
C VAL A 301 -6.27 22.93 1.55
N ILE A 302 -6.55 22.84 0.24
CA ILE A 302 -6.08 21.74 -0.60
C ILE A 302 -4.57 21.76 -0.73
N LEU A 303 -3.94 22.93 -0.86
CA LEU A 303 -2.48 23.05 -0.87
C LEU A 303 -1.85 22.60 0.45
N MET A 304 -2.46 22.92 1.59
CA MET A 304 -2.01 22.39 2.88
C MET A 304 -2.17 20.88 3.00
N MET A 305 -3.28 20.33 2.48
CA MET A 305 -3.46 18.86 2.42
C MET A 305 -2.41 18.20 1.52
N ILE A 306 -2.09 18.77 0.38
CA ILE A 306 -1.02 18.30 -0.51
C ILE A 306 0.32 18.26 0.24
N ALA A 307 0.66 19.31 1.02
CA ALA A 307 1.90 19.34 1.81
C ALA A 307 1.90 18.27 2.91
N ILE A 308 0.77 18.05 3.60
CA ILE A 308 0.61 16.98 4.61
C ILE A 308 0.81 15.62 3.95
N GLU A 309 0.19 15.39 2.79
CA GLU A 309 0.24 14.10 2.11
C GLU A 309 1.59 13.83 1.43
N PHE A 310 2.30 14.86 0.98
CA PHE A 310 3.71 14.72 0.60
C PHE A 310 4.53 14.17 1.77
N CYS A 311 4.38 14.76 2.97
CA CYS A 311 5.05 14.28 4.18
C CYS A 311 4.59 12.85 4.55
N SER A 312 3.31 12.53 4.39
CA SER A 312 2.76 11.19 4.58
C SER A 312 3.45 10.16 3.66
N GLY A 313 3.68 10.51 2.40
CA GLY A 313 4.41 9.68 1.44
C GLY A 313 5.87 9.44 1.85
N VAL A 314 6.56 10.48 2.33
CA VAL A 314 7.91 10.37 2.89
C VAL A 314 7.94 9.41 4.07
N LEU A 315 7.03 9.58 5.03
CA LEU A 315 7.03 8.81 6.28
C LEU A 315 6.63 7.35 6.05
N ARG A 316 5.53 7.11 5.31
CA ARG A 316 5.01 5.76 5.07
C ARG A 316 6.02 4.86 4.37
N ASN A 317 6.56 5.33 3.27
CA ASN A 317 7.50 4.54 2.48
C ASN A 317 8.89 4.53 3.10
N GLY A 318 9.23 5.59 3.87
CA GLY A 318 10.42 5.64 4.69
C GLY A 318 10.49 4.53 5.75
N ILE A 319 9.35 4.18 6.37
CA ILE A 319 9.26 3.03 7.28
C ILE A 319 9.26 1.73 6.48
N MET A 320 8.33 1.60 5.53
CA MET A 320 7.98 0.35 4.88
C MET A 320 9.16 -0.31 4.15
N HIS A 321 9.98 0.47 3.46
CA HIS A 321 11.09 -0.06 2.66
C HIS A 321 12.40 -0.13 3.45
N TRP A 322 12.74 0.90 4.21
CA TRP A 322 14.02 0.96 4.92
C TRP A 322 14.04 0.07 6.17
N GLY A 323 12.88 -0.27 6.73
CA GLY A 323 12.76 -1.30 7.77
C GLY A 323 13.26 -2.66 7.30
N VAL A 324 12.98 -3.06 6.06
CA VAL A 324 13.49 -4.30 5.46
C VAL A 324 15.01 -4.25 5.32
N HIS A 325 15.56 -3.18 4.74
CA HIS A 325 17.01 -3.01 4.60
C HIS A 325 17.73 -2.94 5.95
N TYR A 326 17.13 -2.26 6.94
CA TYR A 326 17.64 -2.24 8.30
C TYR A 326 17.71 -3.65 8.89
N ALA A 327 16.62 -4.40 8.79
CA ALA A 327 16.54 -5.74 9.35
C ALA A 327 17.56 -6.71 8.73
N HIS A 328 17.77 -6.65 7.42
CA HIS A 328 18.80 -7.46 6.76
C HIS A 328 20.23 -7.02 7.06
N SER A 329 20.44 -5.73 7.34
CA SER A 329 21.77 -5.18 7.66
C SER A 329 22.21 -5.47 9.10
N MET A 330 21.27 -5.46 10.07
CA MET A 330 21.58 -5.68 11.48
C MET A 330 21.77 -7.16 11.77
N LYS A 331 22.83 -7.50 12.53
CA LYS A 331 23.21 -8.88 12.88
C LYS A 331 23.18 -9.07 14.37
N ILE A 332 22.65 -10.20 14.82
CA ILE A 332 22.66 -10.65 16.22
C ILE A 332 23.27 -12.05 16.31
N THR A 333 23.70 -12.41 17.50
CA THR A 333 24.23 -13.75 17.76
C THR A 333 23.18 -14.54 18.52
N GLU A 334 22.65 -15.56 17.90
CA GLU A 334 21.75 -16.54 18.53
C GLU A 334 22.48 -17.80 18.89
N VAL A 335 21.96 -18.50 19.91
CA VAL A 335 22.43 -19.84 20.30
C VAL A 335 21.40 -20.85 19.83
N VAL A 336 21.69 -21.54 18.72
CA VAL A 336 20.84 -22.60 18.19
C VAL A 336 21.52 -23.95 18.45
N ASN A 337 20.85 -24.81 19.19
CA ASN A 337 21.37 -26.14 19.58
C ASN A 337 22.79 -26.08 20.24
N GLY A 338 23.02 -25.05 21.05
CA GLY A 338 24.32 -24.85 21.73
C GLY A 338 25.43 -24.24 20.87
N VAL A 339 25.17 -23.96 19.60
CA VAL A 339 26.12 -23.33 18.66
C VAL A 339 25.76 -21.85 18.47
N LYS A 340 26.75 -20.97 18.65
CA LYS A 340 26.58 -19.53 18.35
C LYS A 340 26.53 -19.33 16.84
N LYS A 341 25.41 -18.77 16.36
CA LYS A 341 25.20 -18.44 14.96
C LYS A 341 24.91 -16.95 14.83
N VAL A 342 25.55 -16.29 13.88
CA VAL A 342 25.25 -14.89 13.52
C VAL A 342 24.11 -14.91 12.51
N VAL A 343 22.99 -14.28 12.85
CA VAL A 343 21.78 -14.19 12.01
C VAL A 343 21.39 -12.73 11.85
N SER A 344 20.62 -12.40 10.81
CA SER A 344 20.03 -11.07 10.67
C SER A 344 18.81 -10.93 11.59
N ILE A 345 18.46 -9.71 12.01
CA ILE A 345 17.22 -9.49 12.76
C ILE A 345 15.99 -9.78 11.91
N ALA A 346 16.10 -9.73 10.58
CA ALA A 346 15.05 -10.16 9.67
C ALA A 346 14.62 -11.62 9.87
N ASP A 347 15.56 -12.48 10.34
CA ASP A 347 15.33 -13.89 10.54
C ASP A 347 15.07 -14.25 12.02
N ALA A 348 15.28 -13.32 12.96
CA ALA A 348 15.28 -13.58 14.41
C ALA A 348 14.24 -12.77 15.20
N ASP A 349 13.96 -11.53 14.80
CA ASP A 349 13.04 -10.64 15.52
C ASP A 349 11.60 -10.82 15.03
N PHE A 350 10.64 -10.89 15.96
CA PHE A 350 9.22 -11.12 15.65
C PHE A 350 8.65 -10.12 14.66
N PHE A 351 8.91 -8.81 14.84
CA PHE A 351 8.34 -7.77 13.98
C PHE A 351 8.90 -7.83 12.57
N PHE A 352 10.21 -8.08 12.46
CA PHE A 352 10.88 -8.10 11.16
C PHE A 352 10.66 -9.40 10.38
N GLN A 353 10.52 -10.54 11.08
CA GLN A 353 10.10 -11.81 10.46
C GLN A 353 8.68 -11.73 9.86
N ASN A 354 7.81 -10.95 10.49
CA ASN A 354 6.40 -10.80 10.10
C ASN A 354 6.12 -9.41 9.51
N TRP A 355 7.06 -8.85 8.75
CA TRP A 355 7.01 -7.45 8.34
C TRP A 355 5.76 -7.10 7.55
N GLY A 356 5.37 -7.92 6.57
CA GLY A 356 4.14 -7.72 5.79
C GLY A 356 2.87 -7.87 6.63
N LEU A 357 2.84 -8.85 7.55
CA LEU A 357 1.73 -9.01 8.50
C LEU A 357 1.56 -7.78 9.39
N ILE A 358 2.64 -7.28 9.95
CA ILE A 358 2.64 -6.09 10.82
C ILE A 358 2.13 -4.87 10.06
N LEU A 359 2.60 -4.65 8.85
CA LEU A 359 2.14 -3.56 7.98
C LEU A 359 0.68 -3.75 7.54
N MET A 360 0.24 -5.00 7.30
CA MET A 360 -1.15 -5.30 6.98
C MET A 360 -2.07 -4.95 8.15
N ILE A 361 -1.73 -5.35 9.36
CA ILE A 361 -2.50 -5.03 10.57
C ILE A 361 -2.51 -3.51 10.81
N ALA A 362 -1.37 -2.84 10.66
CA ALA A 362 -1.27 -1.39 10.76
C ALA A 362 -2.18 -0.68 9.74
N GLY A 363 -2.23 -1.18 8.49
CA GLY A 363 -3.09 -0.64 7.44
C GLY A 363 -4.58 -0.78 7.75
N ILE A 364 -5.00 -1.96 8.19
CA ILE A 364 -6.40 -2.23 8.57
C ILE A 364 -6.80 -1.38 9.78
N THR A 365 -5.99 -1.38 10.83
CA THR A 365 -6.33 -0.68 12.08
C THR A 365 -6.21 0.83 11.98
N GLY A 366 -5.27 1.35 11.17
CA GLY A 366 -5.00 2.78 11.03
C GLY A 366 -6.21 3.57 10.53
N GLY A 367 -6.88 3.08 9.48
CA GLY A 367 -8.08 3.72 8.94
C GLY A 367 -9.23 3.77 9.96
N PHE A 368 -9.48 2.66 10.68
CA PHE A 368 -10.50 2.60 11.73
C PHE A 368 -10.16 3.53 12.91
N PHE A 369 -8.91 3.52 13.35
CA PHE A 369 -8.45 4.32 14.48
C PHE A 369 -8.55 5.83 14.19
N ALA A 370 -8.12 6.26 13.02
CA ALA A 370 -8.22 7.66 12.58
C ALA A 370 -9.68 8.12 12.46
N GLY A 371 -10.55 7.30 11.86
CA GLY A 371 -11.98 7.58 11.76
C GLY A 371 -12.64 7.67 13.12
N PHE A 372 -12.37 6.73 14.01
CA PHE A 372 -12.91 6.72 15.39
C PHE A 372 -12.50 7.97 16.18
N ILE A 373 -11.22 8.36 16.12
CA ILE A 373 -10.73 9.58 16.78
C ILE A 373 -11.44 10.81 16.22
N SER A 374 -11.52 10.92 14.89
CA SER A 374 -12.17 12.04 14.21
C SER A 374 -13.62 12.20 14.60
N ASP A 375 -14.39 11.12 14.57
CA ASP A 375 -15.84 11.18 14.77
C ASP A 375 -16.22 11.33 16.25
N LYS A 376 -15.55 10.59 17.13
CA LYS A 376 -15.90 10.58 18.58
C LYS A 376 -15.39 11.79 19.34
N PHE A 377 -14.15 12.25 19.06
CA PHE A 377 -13.52 13.31 19.87
C PHE A 377 -13.56 14.67 19.21
N PHE A 378 -13.65 14.72 17.87
CA PHE A 378 -13.54 15.98 17.12
C PHE A 378 -14.73 16.30 16.23
N GLY A 379 -15.86 15.57 16.36
CA GLY A 379 -17.08 15.85 15.60
C GLY A 379 -16.85 15.80 14.08
N SER A 380 -16.12 14.78 13.61
CA SER A 380 -15.72 14.56 12.21
C SER A 380 -14.80 15.65 11.62
N ARG A 381 -14.11 16.43 12.45
CA ARG A 381 -13.06 17.35 12.01
C ARG A 381 -11.78 16.57 11.72
N ARG A 382 -11.25 16.69 10.51
CA ARG A 382 -10.10 15.91 10.04
C ARG A 382 -8.76 16.47 10.54
N GLY A 383 -8.63 17.82 10.61
CA GLY A 383 -7.41 18.50 11.03
C GLY A 383 -6.91 18.08 12.41
N PRO A 384 -7.72 18.16 13.49
CA PRO A 384 -7.32 17.74 14.82
C PRO A 384 -6.86 16.29 14.90
N SER A 385 -7.59 15.37 14.26
CA SER A 385 -7.25 13.94 14.25
C SER A 385 -5.91 13.69 13.57
N ALA A 386 -5.69 14.30 12.41
CA ALA A 386 -4.42 14.24 11.70
C ALA A 386 -3.27 14.82 12.54
N PHE A 387 -3.50 15.92 13.27
CA PHE A 387 -2.50 16.52 14.16
C PHE A 387 -2.03 15.54 15.24
N PHE A 388 -2.95 14.88 15.94
CA PHE A 388 -2.58 13.90 16.97
C PHE A 388 -1.87 12.66 16.41
N LEU A 389 -2.24 12.22 15.23
CA LEU A 389 -1.54 11.12 14.56
C LEU A 389 -0.12 11.54 14.14
N TYR A 390 0.08 12.75 13.62
CA TYR A 390 1.41 13.31 13.33
C TYR A 390 2.24 13.54 14.60
N PHE A 391 1.61 13.95 15.71
CA PHE A 391 2.29 14.06 16.99
C PHE A 391 2.78 12.70 17.49
N GLY A 392 1.95 11.67 17.37
CA GLY A 392 2.36 10.28 17.68
C GLY A 392 3.56 9.83 16.83
N MET A 393 3.55 10.14 15.52
CA MET A 393 4.68 9.85 14.63
C MET A 393 5.94 10.65 15.01
N PHE A 394 5.81 11.93 15.37
CA PHE A 394 6.95 12.74 15.83
C PHE A 394 7.63 12.10 17.05
N VAL A 395 6.85 11.80 18.10
CA VAL A 395 7.35 11.12 19.30
C VAL A 395 7.95 9.76 18.94
N GLY A 396 7.24 8.99 18.08
CA GLY A 396 7.70 7.68 17.61
C GLY A 396 9.06 7.73 16.93
N PHE A 397 9.29 8.65 16.00
CA PHE A 397 10.59 8.76 15.32
C PHE A 397 11.70 9.27 16.22
N VAL A 398 11.40 10.16 17.18
CA VAL A 398 12.38 10.58 18.19
C VAL A 398 12.82 9.38 19.04
N VAL A 399 11.87 8.60 19.56
CA VAL A 399 12.19 7.38 20.33
C VAL A 399 12.90 6.33 19.45
N MET A 400 12.47 6.18 18.20
CA MET A 400 13.09 5.25 17.26
C MET A 400 14.56 5.59 16.97
N ALA A 401 14.91 6.89 16.93
CA ALA A 401 16.30 7.31 16.77
C ALA A 401 17.18 6.78 17.92
N PHE A 402 16.69 6.82 19.16
CA PHE A 402 17.39 6.20 20.29
C PHE A 402 17.40 4.68 20.19
N ALA A 403 16.24 4.07 19.85
CA ALA A 403 16.12 2.61 19.76
C ALA A 403 17.05 2.01 18.70
N VAL A 404 17.20 2.64 17.54
CA VAL A 404 18.16 2.24 16.49
C VAL A 404 19.60 2.41 17.00
N ARG A 405 19.91 3.50 17.65
CA ARG A 405 21.26 3.79 18.18
C ARG A 405 21.71 2.77 19.21
N TYR A 406 20.79 2.34 20.10
CA TYR A 406 21.05 1.40 21.18
C TYR A 406 20.66 -0.06 20.85
N GLN A 407 20.24 -0.33 19.59
CA GLN A 407 19.89 -1.66 19.08
C GLN A 407 18.72 -2.33 19.86
N TRP A 408 17.70 -1.52 20.22
CA TRP A 408 16.45 -2.01 20.81
C TRP A 408 15.50 -2.49 19.71
N TYR A 409 15.76 -3.65 19.13
CA TYR A 409 15.12 -4.12 17.90
C TYR A 409 13.61 -4.26 18.03
N ASP A 410 13.12 -4.87 19.11
CA ASP A 410 11.67 -5.00 19.40
C ASP A 410 10.99 -3.64 19.43
N ILE A 411 11.64 -2.61 20.01
CA ILE A 411 11.11 -1.25 20.08
C ILE A 411 11.08 -0.62 18.68
N VAL A 412 12.11 -0.83 17.87
CA VAL A 412 12.13 -0.35 16.46
C VAL A 412 11.00 -0.99 15.68
N GLY A 413 10.79 -2.31 15.83
CA GLY A 413 9.69 -3.04 15.18
C GLY A 413 8.33 -2.55 15.62
N PHE A 414 8.08 -2.44 16.93
CA PHE A 414 6.83 -1.92 17.48
C PHE A 414 6.54 -0.48 17.03
N LEU A 415 7.53 0.40 17.07
CA LEU A 415 7.37 1.79 16.62
C LEU A 415 7.08 1.85 15.12
N SER A 416 7.69 0.98 14.31
CA SER A 416 7.38 0.88 12.88
C SER A 416 5.91 0.50 12.63
N PHE A 417 5.36 -0.45 13.40
CA PHE A 417 3.93 -0.77 13.38
C PHE A 417 3.07 0.43 13.76
N PHE A 418 3.35 1.05 14.92
CA PHE A 418 2.57 2.18 15.43
C PHE A 418 2.57 3.38 14.48
N MET A 419 3.73 3.75 13.97
CA MET A 419 3.85 4.88 13.03
C MET A 419 3.22 4.57 11.66
N SER A 420 3.30 3.31 11.19
CA SER A 420 2.58 2.88 9.98
C SER A 420 1.08 2.97 10.17
N MET A 421 0.55 2.58 11.33
CA MET A 421 -0.86 2.75 11.67
C MET A 421 -1.27 4.23 11.65
N CYS A 422 -0.47 5.11 12.23
CA CYS A 422 -0.74 6.55 12.27
C CYS A 422 -0.73 7.16 10.86
N VAL A 423 0.29 6.87 10.05
CA VAL A 423 0.43 7.49 8.72
C VAL A 423 -0.62 7.00 7.75
N ILE A 424 -1.00 5.70 7.79
CA ILE A 424 -2.08 5.17 6.95
C ILE A 424 -3.43 5.74 7.39
N GLY A 425 -3.62 5.94 8.69
CA GLY A 425 -4.80 6.62 9.22
C GLY A 425 -4.96 8.06 8.72
N VAL A 426 -3.87 8.83 8.71
CA VAL A 426 -3.86 10.20 8.13
C VAL A 426 -4.18 10.14 6.65
N HIS A 427 -3.46 9.30 5.88
CA HIS A 427 -3.64 9.17 4.44
C HIS A 427 -5.08 8.79 4.06
N GLY A 428 -5.66 7.76 4.68
CA GLY A 428 -7.04 7.35 4.40
C GLY A 428 -8.07 8.44 4.72
N MET A 429 -7.81 9.27 5.73
CA MET A 429 -8.70 10.36 6.12
C MET A 429 -8.56 11.59 5.21
N LEU A 430 -7.37 11.99 4.80
CA LEU A 430 -7.12 13.20 4.01
C LEU A 430 -7.24 12.94 2.51
N SER A 431 -6.63 11.90 1.99
CA SER A 431 -6.74 11.53 0.56
C SER A 431 -8.17 11.10 0.20
N GLY A 432 -8.80 10.28 1.04
CA GLY A 432 -10.15 9.78 0.80
C GLY A 432 -11.25 10.79 1.15
N THR A 433 -11.46 11.01 2.45
CA THR A 433 -12.67 11.72 2.93
C THR A 433 -12.58 13.23 2.75
N ALA A 434 -11.42 13.85 3.09
CA ALA A 434 -11.31 15.30 3.02
C ALA A 434 -11.22 15.80 1.57
N SER A 435 -10.70 15.01 0.62
CA SER A 435 -10.75 15.37 -0.80
C SER A 435 -12.18 15.45 -1.34
N MET A 436 -13.10 14.60 -0.85
CA MET A 436 -14.53 14.71 -1.15
C MET A 436 -15.15 15.94 -0.49
N ASP A 437 -14.77 16.23 0.75
CA ASP A 437 -15.30 17.35 1.52
C ASP A 437 -14.92 18.72 0.89
N PHE A 438 -13.72 18.88 0.36
CA PHE A 438 -13.18 20.13 -0.18
C PHE A 438 -13.15 20.21 -1.72
N GLY A 439 -13.15 19.07 -2.41
CA GLY A 439 -13.16 19.02 -3.87
C GLY A 439 -14.51 19.30 -4.49
N GLY A 440 -15.59 19.16 -3.73
CA GLY A 440 -16.96 19.17 -4.24
C GLY A 440 -17.27 17.92 -5.08
N LYS A 441 -18.55 17.77 -5.47
CA LYS A 441 -19.04 16.55 -6.13
C LYS A 441 -18.35 16.26 -7.48
N ASP A 442 -18.05 17.32 -8.24
CA ASP A 442 -17.57 17.20 -9.63
C ASP A 442 -16.04 17.05 -9.72
N SER A 443 -15.29 17.33 -8.65
CA SER A 443 -13.83 17.39 -8.67
C SER A 443 -13.17 16.49 -7.62
N ALA A 444 -13.94 15.76 -6.81
CA ALA A 444 -13.40 14.94 -5.72
C ALA A 444 -12.36 13.91 -6.20
N ALA A 445 -12.60 13.24 -7.33
CA ALA A 445 -11.67 12.28 -7.92
C ALA A 445 -10.39 12.96 -8.42
N THR A 446 -10.49 14.14 -9.01
CA THR A 446 -9.32 14.92 -9.47
C THR A 446 -8.51 15.44 -8.28
N VAL A 447 -9.18 15.91 -7.21
CA VAL A 447 -8.52 16.34 -5.98
C VAL A 447 -7.77 15.19 -5.33
N ALA A 448 -8.41 14.04 -5.18
CA ALA A 448 -7.79 12.83 -4.65
C ALA A 448 -6.57 12.42 -5.50
N GLY A 449 -6.71 12.43 -6.83
CA GLY A 449 -5.62 12.11 -7.74
C GLY A 449 -4.42 13.06 -7.63
N VAL A 450 -4.66 14.35 -7.46
CA VAL A 450 -3.57 15.33 -7.22
C VAL A 450 -2.90 15.07 -5.88
N ILE A 451 -3.69 14.89 -4.81
CA ILE A 451 -3.17 14.64 -3.47
C ILE A 451 -2.33 13.36 -3.44
N ASP A 452 -2.85 12.27 -4.00
CA ASP A 452 -2.13 10.98 -4.11
C ASP A 452 -0.87 11.10 -4.98
N GLY A 453 -0.91 11.89 -6.05
CA GLY A 453 0.28 12.19 -6.84
C GLY A 453 1.42 12.76 -5.98
N PHE A 454 1.14 13.69 -5.09
CA PHE A 454 2.13 14.28 -4.18
C PHE A 454 2.61 13.31 -3.10
N VAL A 455 1.78 12.35 -2.65
CA VAL A 455 2.26 11.24 -1.79
C VAL A 455 3.40 10.49 -2.47
N TYR A 456 3.25 10.16 -3.74
CA TYR A 456 4.29 9.44 -4.49
C TYR A 456 5.50 10.30 -4.84
N LEU A 457 5.35 11.62 -5.02
CA LEU A 457 6.50 12.53 -5.11
C LEU A 457 7.29 12.55 -3.80
N GLY A 458 6.62 12.59 -2.64
CA GLY A 458 7.27 12.44 -1.32
C GLY A 458 7.98 11.10 -1.19
N THR A 459 7.34 10.01 -1.63
CA THR A 459 7.95 8.69 -1.70
C THR A 459 9.22 8.68 -2.55
N GLY A 460 9.18 9.28 -3.73
CA GLY A 460 10.34 9.38 -4.61
C GLY A 460 11.49 10.15 -3.98
N PHE A 461 11.18 11.30 -3.42
CA PHE A 461 12.15 12.15 -2.73
C PHE A 461 12.86 11.42 -1.59
N GLN A 462 12.11 10.78 -0.68
CA GLN A 462 12.71 10.07 0.45
C GLN A 462 13.53 8.85 -0.01
N SER A 463 13.09 8.11 -1.03
CA SER A 463 13.80 6.91 -1.47
C SER A 463 15.17 7.23 -2.04
N VAL A 464 15.27 8.23 -2.91
CA VAL A 464 16.55 8.70 -3.45
C VAL A 464 17.46 9.23 -2.35
N THR A 465 16.90 10.02 -1.43
CA THR A 465 17.70 10.67 -0.37
C THR A 465 18.20 9.65 0.64
N LEU A 466 17.33 8.77 1.17
CA LEU A 466 17.75 7.75 2.13
C LEU A 466 18.66 6.71 1.49
N GLY A 467 18.48 6.38 0.20
CA GLY A 467 19.39 5.52 -0.53
C GLY A 467 20.84 6.01 -0.45
N LYS A 468 21.05 7.29 -0.71
CA LYS A 468 22.37 7.93 -0.60
C LYS A 468 22.90 8.00 0.83
N ILE A 469 22.04 8.40 1.77
CA ILE A 469 22.44 8.53 3.20
C ILE A 469 22.88 7.19 3.78
N LEU A 470 22.16 6.11 3.42
CA LEU A 470 22.35 4.78 4.00
C LEU A 470 23.26 3.87 3.17
N GLU A 471 23.80 4.33 2.04
CA GLU A 471 24.63 3.53 1.13
C GLU A 471 25.77 2.79 1.87
N ASN A 472 26.47 3.48 2.72
CA ASN A 472 27.62 2.94 3.47
C ASN A 472 27.26 2.63 4.93
N ALA A 473 25.98 2.35 5.26
CA ALA A 473 25.58 2.09 6.64
C ALA A 473 26.05 0.72 7.14
N GLY A 474 26.09 -0.30 6.27
CA GLY A 474 26.47 -1.65 6.68
C GLY A 474 25.67 -2.12 7.89
N SER A 475 26.35 -2.67 8.89
CA SER A 475 25.77 -3.04 10.20
C SER A 475 26.01 -2.00 11.30
N ASP A 476 26.35 -0.75 10.95
CA ASP A 476 26.65 0.30 11.93
C ASP A 476 25.38 1.00 12.41
N PRO A 477 24.96 0.83 13.68
CA PRO A 477 23.77 1.47 14.23
C PRO A 477 23.86 3.01 14.21
N SER A 478 25.07 3.56 14.29
CA SER A 478 25.28 5.03 14.25
C SER A 478 24.90 5.60 12.91
N LYS A 479 25.18 4.90 11.82
CA LYS A 479 24.81 5.30 10.46
C LYS A 479 23.34 5.03 10.19
N TRP A 480 22.80 3.92 10.66
CA TRP A 480 21.37 3.63 10.55
C TRP A 480 20.51 4.62 11.33
N ASN A 481 21.05 5.29 12.34
CA ASN A 481 20.33 6.32 13.08
C ASN A 481 19.93 7.53 12.21
N TYR A 482 20.60 7.75 11.07
CA TYR A 482 20.18 8.76 10.11
C TYR A 482 18.82 8.47 9.47
N TRP A 483 18.37 7.21 9.44
CA TRP A 483 17.05 6.84 8.92
C TRP A 483 15.90 7.52 9.69
N PRO A 484 15.68 7.28 10.99
CA PRO A 484 14.62 7.97 11.73
C PRO A 484 14.87 9.48 11.83
N ILE A 485 16.11 9.94 11.97
CA ILE A 485 16.44 11.36 12.05
C ILE A 485 16.01 12.11 10.77
N PHE A 486 16.23 11.53 9.59
CA PHE A 486 15.78 12.12 8.31
C PHE A 486 14.26 12.27 8.25
N LEU A 487 13.49 11.39 8.89
CA LEU A 487 12.03 11.40 8.86
C LEU A 487 11.41 12.41 9.85
N ILE A 488 12.09 12.78 10.93
CA ILE A 488 11.60 13.72 11.95
C ILE A 488 11.15 15.08 11.36
N PRO A 489 11.90 15.77 10.52
CA PRO A 489 11.47 17.05 9.94
C PRO A 489 10.11 17.00 9.24
N PHE A 490 9.80 15.89 8.57
CA PHE A 490 8.53 15.71 7.84
C PHE A 490 7.35 15.51 8.80
N THR A 491 7.59 14.97 10.01
CA THR A 491 6.55 14.96 11.04
C THR A 491 6.27 16.36 11.57
N VAL A 492 7.30 17.19 11.74
CA VAL A 492 7.14 18.60 12.19
C VAL A 492 6.42 19.44 11.15
N ILE A 493 6.75 19.27 9.86
CA ILE A 493 6.04 19.93 8.75
C ILE A 493 4.58 19.49 8.73
N GLY A 494 4.31 18.19 8.86
CA GLY A 494 2.97 17.65 8.94
C GLY A 494 2.18 18.18 10.14
N LEU A 495 2.79 18.27 11.33
CA LEU A 495 2.19 18.90 12.52
C LEU A 495 1.82 20.37 12.26
N TYR A 496 2.70 21.13 11.63
CA TYR A 496 2.43 22.54 11.32
C TYR A 496 1.22 22.70 10.40
N PHE A 497 1.16 21.94 9.29
CA PHE A 497 0.06 22.06 8.34
C PHE A 497 -1.26 21.47 8.88
N THR A 498 -1.21 20.39 9.65
CA THR A 498 -2.42 19.83 10.29
C THR A 498 -2.98 20.79 11.36
N TRP A 499 -2.12 21.52 12.07
CA TRP A 499 -2.53 22.59 12.96
C TRP A 499 -3.18 23.76 12.19
N LYS A 500 -2.64 24.14 11.04
CA LYS A 500 -3.23 25.21 10.20
C LYS A 500 -4.64 24.84 9.68
N ILE A 501 -4.90 23.58 9.40
CA ILE A 501 -6.23 23.11 8.96
C ILE A 501 -7.11 22.63 10.14
N TRP A 502 -6.73 22.90 11.39
CA TRP A 502 -7.44 22.46 12.60
C TRP A 502 -8.93 22.79 12.57
N ASN A 503 -9.28 24.00 12.16
CA ASN A 503 -10.65 24.51 12.10
C ASN A 503 -11.24 24.50 10.68
N ALA A 504 -10.56 23.87 9.72
CA ALA A 504 -11.09 23.77 8.36
C ALA A 504 -12.33 22.90 8.34
N PHE A 505 -13.46 23.49 7.91
CA PHE A 505 -14.74 22.83 7.70
C PHE A 505 -15.16 22.99 6.24
N PRO A 506 -15.81 21.98 5.64
CA PRO A 506 -16.47 22.15 4.35
C PRO A 506 -17.56 23.20 4.46
N GLU A 507 -17.70 24.07 3.46
CA GLU A 507 -18.71 25.16 3.43
C GLU A 507 -20.14 24.64 3.62
N SER A 508 -20.44 23.42 3.20
CA SER A 508 -21.75 22.79 3.36
C SER A 508 -22.14 22.49 4.81
N LYS A 509 -21.16 22.38 5.75
CA LYS A 509 -21.41 22.14 7.19
C LYS A 509 -21.48 23.41 8.03
N THR A 510 -21.13 24.56 7.47
CA THR A 510 -21.16 25.86 8.17
C THR A 510 -22.57 26.46 8.24
N LYS A 511 -23.56 25.87 7.53
CA LYS A 511 -24.94 26.35 7.45
C LYS A 511 -25.94 25.48 8.24
N MET A 512 -25.48 24.55 9.07
CA MET A 512 -26.27 23.84 10.06
C MET A 512 -25.89 24.27 11.46
#